data_5bb9478215abc9ba81329fda9a929047
#
_entry.id   5bb9478215abc9ba81329fda9a929047
#
_cell.length_a   1.000
_cell.length_b   1.000
_cell.length_c   1.000
_cell.angle_alpha   90.00
_cell.angle_beta   90.00
_cell.angle_gamma   90.00
#
_symmetry.space_group_name_H-M   'P 1'
#
loop_
_entity.id
_entity.type
_entity.pdbx_description
1 polymer ?
#
loop_
_entity_poly.entity_id
_entity_poly.type
_entity_poly.pdbx_seq_one_letter_code
_entity_poly.pdbx_strand_id
1 'polypeptide(L)' 'MGLSMIKYLLVMKICSSLYGNCMPEQTMDHFNTWYECSRQGTVNTLATIDILGEKELNTNRLYVTFTCREINTT' A
#
# COMPACT_ATOMS: atom_id res chain seq x y z
N MET A 1 -8.38 33.25 1.75
CA MET A 1 -7.11 32.60 2.09
C MET A 1 -7.21 31.12 1.83
N GLY A 2 -6.38 30.62 0.95
CA GLY A 2 -6.37 29.19 0.67
C GLY A 2 -5.56 28.45 1.70
N LEU A 3 -6.15 27.44 2.29
CA LEU A 3 -5.42 26.56 3.19
C LEU A 3 -5.03 25.33 2.40
N SER A 4 -3.74 25.10 2.30
CA SER A 4 -3.25 23.85 1.73
C SER A 4 -3.60 22.72 2.68
N MET A 5 -4.28 21.72 2.15
CA MET A 5 -4.54 20.52 2.90
C MET A 5 -3.61 19.43 2.42
N ILE A 6 -2.91 18.84 3.35
CA ILE A 6 -2.03 17.72 3.03
C ILE A 6 -2.80 16.45 3.34
N LYS A 7 -2.84 15.56 2.37
CA LYS A 7 -3.42 14.25 2.54
C LYS A 7 -2.38 13.21 2.21
N TYR A 8 -2.61 12.00 2.68
CA TYR A 8 -1.67 10.90 2.51
C TYR A 8 -2.35 9.81 1.70
N LEU A 9 -1.79 9.54 0.54
CA LEU A 9 -2.33 8.57 -0.39
C LEU A 9 -1.74 7.21 -0.09
N LEU A 10 -2.58 6.24 0.17
CA LEU A 10 -2.15 4.88 0.42
C LEU A 10 -2.00 4.16 -0.92
N VAL A 11 -0.79 3.73 -1.21
CA VAL A 11 -0.45 3.04 -2.44
C VAL A 11 0.16 1.70 -2.08
N MET A 12 -0.34 0.64 -2.69
CA MET A 12 0.13 -0.71 -2.42
C MET A 12 0.62 -1.39 -3.68
N LYS A 13 1.54 -2.31 -3.53
CA LYS A 13 1.97 -3.15 -4.64
C LYS A 13 2.40 -4.52 -4.14
N ILE A 14 2.30 -5.49 -5.03
CA ILE A 14 2.68 -6.87 -4.77
C ILE A 14 3.91 -7.16 -5.61
N CYS A 15 4.94 -7.69 -4.98
CA CYS A 15 6.22 -7.97 -5.65
C CYS A 15 6.60 -9.43 -5.47
N SER A 16 7.41 -9.92 -6.39
CA SER A 16 8.00 -11.26 -6.29
C SER A 16 9.51 -11.12 -6.11
N SER A 17 10.02 -11.64 -5.01
CA SER A 17 11.47 -11.66 -4.81
C SER A 17 12.14 -12.75 -5.66
N LEU A 18 11.37 -13.75 -6.10
CA LEU A 18 11.88 -14.80 -6.96
C LEU A 18 12.17 -14.28 -8.38
N TYR A 19 11.27 -13.48 -8.92
CA TYR A 19 11.40 -12.95 -10.27
C TYR A 19 11.95 -11.52 -10.31
N GLY A 20 12.02 -10.87 -9.17
CA GLY A 20 12.56 -9.52 -9.06
C GLY A 20 11.70 -8.43 -9.67
N ASN A 21 10.40 -8.67 -9.78
CA ASN A 21 9.49 -7.68 -10.35
C ASN A 21 8.28 -7.46 -9.46
N CYS A 22 7.56 -6.39 -9.75
CA CYS A 22 6.36 -6.01 -9.00
C CYS A 22 5.21 -5.80 -9.97
N MET A 23 4.00 -6.05 -9.47
CA MET A 23 2.78 -5.68 -10.18
C MET A 23 2.63 -4.15 -10.10
N PRO A 24 1.85 -3.56 -11.02
CA PRO A 24 1.61 -2.12 -10.97
C PRO A 24 1.05 -1.68 -9.63
N GLU A 25 1.45 -0.51 -9.19
CA GLU A 25 0.95 0.08 -7.95
C GLU A 25 -0.55 0.31 -8.04
N GLN A 26 -1.23 0.11 -6.92
CA GLN A 26 -2.65 0.36 -6.80
C GLN A 26 -2.88 1.42 -5.73
N THR A 27 -3.62 2.45 -6.10
CA THR A 27 -4.06 3.47 -5.15
C THR A 27 -5.28 2.93 -4.41
N MET A 28 -5.18 2.88 -3.09
CA MET A 28 -6.24 2.31 -2.28
C MET A 28 -7.20 3.37 -1.75
N ASP A 29 -6.66 4.38 -1.07
CA ASP A 29 -7.48 5.40 -0.44
C ASP A 29 -6.55 6.54 -0.01
N HIS A 30 -7.14 7.60 0.53
CA HIS A 30 -6.37 8.69 1.07
C HIS A 30 -6.87 9.05 2.46
N PHE A 31 -5.98 9.61 3.27
CA PHE A 31 -6.21 9.85 4.69
C PHE A 31 -5.73 11.23 5.07
N ASN A 32 -6.26 11.75 6.17
CA ASN A 32 -5.91 13.08 6.66
C ASN A 32 -4.62 13.09 7.46
N THR A 33 -4.22 11.95 8.00
CA THR A 33 -3.02 11.87 8.84
C THR A 33 -2.12 10.72 8.39
N TRP A 34 -0.83 10.88 8.62
CA TRP A 34 0.14 9.82 8.38
C TRP A 34 -0.19 8.58 9.20
N TYR A 35 -0.62 8.79 10.44
CA TYR A 35 -0.97 7.69 11.34
C TYR A 35 -2.08 6.82 10.75
N GLU A 36 -3.15 7.45 10.26
CA GLU A 36 -4.26 6.72 9.68
C GLU A 36 -3.83 5.95 8.43
N CYS A 37 -3.05 6.59 7.57
CA CYS A 37 -2.55 5.96 6.35
C CYS A 37 -1.66 4.76 6.69
N SER A 38 -0.75 4.94 7.63
CA SER A 38 0.18 3.90 8.05
C SER A 38 -0.55 2.71 8.65
N ARG A 39 -1.52 2.99 9.51
CA ARG A 39 -2.31 1.95 10.15
C ARG A 39 -3.13 1.17 9.13
N GLN A 40 -3.82 1.87 8.25
CA GLN A 40 -4.63 1.21 7.24
C GLN A 40 -3.77 0.43 6.24
N GLY A 41 -2.59 0.96 5.91
CA GLY A 41 -1.64 0.26 5.05
C GLY A 41 -1.23 -1.08 5.65
N THR A 42 -0.96 -1.11 6.93
CA THR A 42 -0.58 -2.34 7.63
C THR A 42 -1.73 -3.35 7.62
N VAL A 43 -2.95 -2.88 7.91
CA VAL A 43 -4.13 -3.74 7.91
C VAL A 43 -4.37 -4.31 6.52
N ASN A 44 -4.30 -3.46 5.49
CA ASN A 44 -4.52 -3.88 4.12
C ASN A 44 -3.44 -4.84 3.63
N THR A 45 -2.20 -4.64 4.09
CA THR A 45 -1.10 -5.54 3.75
C THR A 45 -1.37 -6.94 4.28
N LEU A 46 -1.76 -7.04 5.53
CA LEU A 46 -2.08 -8.32 6.13
C LEU A 46 -3.27 -8.98 5.43
N ALA A 47 -4.31 -8.21 5.16
CA ALA A 47 -5.50 -8.71 4.47
C ALA A 47 -5.15 -9.23 3.08
N THR A 48 -4.28 -8.53 2.36
CA THR A 48 -3.85 -8.95 1.03
C THR A 48 -3.06 -10.25 1.08
N ILE A 49 -2.18 -10.38 2.06
CA ILE A 49 -1.42 -11.62 2.27
C ILE A 49 -2.37 -12.78 2.51
N ASP A 50 -3.39 -12.58 3.34
CA ASP A 50 -4.37 -13.62 3.64
C ASP A 50 -5.19 -14.01 2.40
N ILE A 51 -5.56 -13.03 1.58
CA ILE A 51 -6.31 -13.27 0.34
C ILE A 51 -5.47 -14.05 -0.67
N LEU A 52 -4.22 -13.69 -0.84
CA LEU A 52 -3.31 -14.38 -1.76
C LEU A 52 -3.06 -15.81 -1.30
N GLY A 53 -2.93 -16.00 0.00
CA GLY A 53 -2.78 -17.31 0.59
C GLY A 53 -1.36 -17.84 0.62
N GLU A 54 -1.18 -18.83 1.47
CA GLU A 54 0.14 -19.39 1.75
C GLU A 54 0.80 -19.98 0.51
N LYS A 55 0.03 -20.71 -0.29
CA LYS A 55 0.56 -21.38 -1.47
C LYS A 55 1.13 -20.39 -2.48
N GLU A 56 0.38 -19.34 -2.78
CA GLU A 56 0.84 -18.33 -3.75
C GLU A 56 2.06 -17.59 -3.25
N LEU A 57 2.05 -17.20 -1.97
CA LEU A 57 3.17 -16.50 -1.40
C LEU A 57 4.44 -17.35 -1.42
N ASN A 58 4.32 -18.61 -1.04
CA ASN A 58 5.47 -19.50 -0.96
C ASN A 58 6.00 -19.86 -2.34
N THR A 59 5.11 -20.12 -3.30
CA THR A 59 5.52 -20.55 -4.64
C THR A 59 6.25 -19.44 -5.39
N ASN A 60 5.75 -18.22 -5.30
CA ASN A 60 6.29 -17.10 -6.06
C ASN A 60 7.10 -16.11 -5.23
N ARG A 61 7.30 -16.41 -3.96
CA ARG A 61 8.03 -15.53 -3.02
C ARG A 61 7.45 -14.12 -3.06
N LEU A 62 6.14 -14.04 -2.91
CA LEU A 62 5.45 -12.75 -2.98
C LEU A 62 5.58 -11.99 -1.66
N TYR A 63 5.65 -10.68 -1.78
CA TYR A 63 5.56 -9.81 -0.62
C TYR A 63 4.75 -8.58 -1.01
N VAL A 64 4.10 -8.00 -0.01
CA VAL A 64 3.21 -6.86 -0.20
C VAL A 64 3.84 -5.67 0.49
N THR A 65 3.90 -4.55 -0.20
CA THR A 65 4.42 -3.32 0.38
C THR A 65 3.39 -2.21 0.24
N PHE A 66 3.50 -1.22 1.10
CA PHE A 66 2.68 -0.03 0.94
C PHE A 66 3.52 1.21 1.23
N THR A 67 3.08 2.31 0.66
CA THR A 67 3.66 3.62 0.97
C THR A 67 2.53 4.61 1.20
N CYS A 68 2.80 5.58 2.05
CA CYS A 68 1.90 6.70 2.26
C CYS A 68 2.54 7.89 1.55
N ARG A 69 1.95 8.25 0.42
CA ARG A 69 2.49 9.30 -0.44
C ARG A 69 1.80 10.60 -0.10
N GLU A 70 2.58 11.59 0.25
CA GLU A 70 2.03 12.90 0.61
C GLU A 70 1.53 13.60 -0.64
N ILE A 71 0.28 14.05 -0.60
CA ILE A 71 -0.30 14.84 -1.69
C ILE A 71 -0.84 16.13 -1.11
N ASN A 72 -0.69 17.19 -1.88
CA ASN A 72 -1.12 18.52 -1.48
C ASN A 72 -2.41 18.85 -2.21
N THR A 73 -3.49 19.07 -1.44
CA THR A 73 -4.78 19.45 -2.00
C THR A 73 -5.15 20.84 -1.51
N THR A 74 -5.59 21.69 -2.39
CA THR A 74 -6.05 23.04 -2.04
C THR A 74 -7.48 23.25 -2.48
#